data_d1305e6206632a095fa3fa137a39f53d
#
_entry.id   d1305e6206632a095fa3fa137a39f53d
#
_cell.length_a   1.000
_cell.length_b   1.000
_cell.length_c   1.000
_cell.angle_alpha   90.00
_cell.angle_beta   90.00
_cell.angle_gamma   90.00
#
_symmetry.space_group_name_H-M   'P 1'
#
loop_
_entity.id
_entity.type
_entity.pdbx_description
1 polymer ?
#
loop_
_entity_poly.entity_id
_entity_poly.type
_entity_poly.pdbx_seq_one_letter_code
_entity_poly.pdbx_strand_id
1 'polypeptide(L)'
;AEYLRLLQAARRLEKERVYLLIKVLGGAGLRIQELSQLTAEAVEAGAVGLRYHNGRCSRGLRIPAELREELLAYIRRENISEGPVFRTAAGAPIARTYAVKLLRSVSQEARVEAEKATPRCLWNMYCATREMILSNISILADQAYERMLAEEQRIAGWAG
;
A
#
# COMPACT_ATOMS: atom_id res chain seq x y z
N ALA A 1 4.05 -14.58 0.12
CA ALA A 1 3.14 -15.70 -0.12
C ALA A 1 1.80 -15.55 0.60
N GLU A 2 1.79 -15.25 1.89
CA GLU A 2 0.55 -15.09 2.66
C GLU A 2 -0.29 -13.91 2.18
N TYR A 3 0.36 -12.81 1.86
CA TYR A 3 -0.29 -11.62 1.30
C TYR A 3 -1.06 -11.96 0.01
N LEU A 4 -0.43 -12.66 -0.91
CA LEU A 4 -1.07 -13.06 -2.16
C LEU A 4 -2.24 -14.01 -1.93
N ARG A 5 -2.11 -14.90 -0.95
CA ARG A 5 -3.22 -15.80 -0.58
C ARG A 5 -4.42 -15.03 -0.03
N LEU A 6 -4.17 -14.00 0.78
CA LEU A 6 -5.25 -13.13 1.27
C LEU A 6 -5.95 -12.42 0.12
N LEU A 7 -5.21 -11.87 -0.84
CA LEU A 7 -5.78 -11.22 -2.01
C LEU A 7 -6.59 -12.19 -2.87
N GLN A 8 -6.06 -13.37 -3.11
CA GLN A 8 -6.74 -14.41 -3.89
C GLN A 8 -8.02 -14.88 -3.20
N ALA A 9 -7.98 -15.05 -1.88
CA ALA A 9 -9.15 -15.42 -1.09
C ALA A 9 -10.25 -14.35 -1.17
N ALA A 10 -9.87 -13.09 -1.04
CA ALA A 10 -10.82 -11.98 -1.16
C ALA A 10 -11.48 -11.95 -2.55
N ARG A 11 -10.71 -12.23 -3.61
CA ARG A 11 -11.26 -12.30 -4.96
C ARG A 11 -12.20 -13.50 -5.14
N ARG A 12 -11.81 -14.68 -4.66
CA ARG A 12 -12.67 -15.88 -4.75
C ARG A 12 -13.98 -15.70 -4.02
N LEU A 13 -13.97 -14.99 -2.89
CA LEU A 13 -15.17 -14.72 -2.10
C LEU A 13 -15.93 -13.48 -2.59
N GLU A 14 -15.45 -12.87 -3.67
CA GLU A 14 -16.06 -11.65 -4.27
C GLU A 14 -16.17 -10.50 -3.26
N LYS A 15 -15.22 -10.43 -2.32
CA LYS A 15 -15.14 -9.36 -1.32
C LYS A 15 -14.19 -8.26 -1.78
N GLU A 16 -14.64 -7.47 -2.74
CA GLU A 16 -13.83 -6.40 -3.34
C GLU A 16 -13.34 -5.40 -2.31
N ARG A 17 -14.18 -5.00 -1.39
CA ARG A 17 -13.82 -4.05 -0.33
C ARG A 17 -12.66 -4.57 0.52
N VAL A 18 -12.69 -5.84 0.89
CA VAL A 18 -11.61 -6.50 1.64
C VAL A 18 -10.34 -6.59 0.79
N TYR A 19 -10.48 -6.95 -0.47
CA TYR A 19 -9.38 -7.00 -1.43
C TYR A 19 -8.64 -5.65 -1.52
N LEU A 20 -9.40 -4.57 -1.69
CA LEU A 20 -8.83 -3.23 -1.76
C LEU A 20 -8.23 -2.77 -0.44
N LEU A 21 -8.85 -3.13 0.68
CA LEU A 21 -8.31 -2.82 2.01
C LEU A 21 -6.94 -3.49 2.21
N ILE A 22 -6.80 -4.75 1.84
CA ILE A 22 -5.52 -5.48 1.92
C ILE A 22 -4.46 -4.78 1.04
N LYS A 23 -4.82 -4.41 -0.18
CA LYS A 23 -3.90 -3.72 -1.10
C LYS A 23 -3.47 -2.35 -0.60
N VAL A 24 -4.38 -1.60 -0.02
CA VAL A 24 -4.09 -0.28 0.54
C VAL A 24 -3.14 -0.39 1.74
N LEU A 25 -3.40 -1.31 2.65
CA LEU A 25 -2.57 -1.48 3.85
C LEU A 25 -1.22 -2.14 3.55
N GLY A 26 -1.23 -3.22 2.77
CA GLY A 26 -0.03 -4.02 2.53
C GLY A 26 0.74 -3.64 1.27
N GLY A 27 0.10 -3.01 0.30
CA GLY A 27 0.70 -2.66 -0.98
C GLY A 27 1.05 -1.19 -1.13
N ALA A 28 0.21 -0.29 -0.63
CA ALA A 28 0.46 1.15 -0.69
C ALA A 28 1.11 1.72 0.57
N GLY A 29 1.09 0.98 1.67
CA GLY A 29 1.74 1.41 2.91
C GLY A 29 0.94 2.42 3.71
N LEU A 30 -0.38 2.31 3.70
CA LEU A 30 -1.24 3.12 4.55
C LEU A 30 -1.42 2.41 5.89
N ARG A 31 -1.32 3.17 6.98
CA ARG A 31 -1.61 2.64 8.32
C ARG A 31 -3.11 2.65 8.58
N ILE A 32 -3.58 1.77 9.46
CA ILE A 32 -5.01 1.68 9.78
C ILE A 32 -5.56 3.01 10.35
N GLN A 33 -4.78 3.70 11.16
CA GLN A 33 -5.19 4.99 11.72
C GLN A 33 -5.22 6.12 10.67
N GLU A 34 -4.62 5.90 9.51
CA GLU A 34 -4.60 6.84 8.38
C GLU A 34 -5.71 6.57 7.36
N LEU A 35 -6.43 5.46 7.53
CA LEU A 35 -7.40 4.99 6.54
C LEU A 35 -8.51 6.00 6.23
N SER A 36 -8.92 6.78 7.22
CA SER A 36 -9.93 7.85 7.04
C SER A 36 -9.46 8.96 6.11
N GLN A 37 -8.15 9.11 5.93
CA GLN A 37 -7.57 10.14 5.07
C GLN A 37 -7.47 9.68 3.60
N LEU A 38 -7.72 8.41 3.32
CA LEU A 38 -7.85 7.92 1.95
C LEU A 38 -9.26 8.27 1.47
N THR A 39 -9.38 9.39 0.81
CA THR A 39 -10.65 9.94 0.32
C THR A 39 -10.78 9.76 -1.19
N ALA A 40 -12.00 9.91 -1.70
CA ALA A 40 -12.24 9.88 -3.14
C ALA A 40 -11.40 10.94 -3.86
N GLU A 41 -11.28 12.14 -3.28
CA GLU A 41 -10.48 13.23 -3.81
C GLU A 41 -9.00 12.87 -3.88
N ALA A 42 -8.47 12.22 -2.83
CA ALA A 42 -7.08 11.79 -2.78
C ALA A 42 -6.79 10.71 -3.83
N VAL A 43 -7.70 9.76 -4.01
CA VAL A 43 -7.55 8.73 -5.03
C VAL A 43 -7.53 9.35 -6.43
N GLU A 44 -8.40 10.30 -6.68
CA GLU A 44 -8.46 11.01 -7.96
C GLU A 44 -7.17 11.78 -8.22
N ALA A 45 -6.63 12.43 -7.21
CA ALA A 45 -5.33 13.11 -7.28
C ALA A 45 -4.13 12.15 -7.40
N GLY A 46 -4.29 10.90 -6.98
CA GLY A 46 -3.22 9.90 -7.01
C GLY A 46 -2.24 9.98 -5.86
N ALA A 47 -2.50 10.83 -4.88
CA ALA A 47 -1.63 11.01 -3.71
C ALA A 47 -2.42 11.48 -2.49
N VAL A 48 -1.93 11.12 -1.31
CA VAL A 48 -2.52 11.51 -0.03
C VAL A 48 -1.47 12.25 0.79
N GLY A 49 -1.81 13.46 1.25
CA GLY A 49 -1.03 14.14 2.28
C GLY A 49 -1.52 13.69 3.65
N LEU A 50 -0.82 12.76 4.27
CA LEU A 50 -1.22 12.21 5.57
C LEU A 50 -0.91 13.19 6.69
N ARG A 51 -1.85 13.39 7.60
CA ARG A 51 -1.76 14.37 8.67
C ARG A 51 -1.85 13.71 10.04
N TYR A 52 -1.13 14.29 10.99
CA TYR A 52 -1.25 13.95 12.40
C TYR A 52 -2.39 14.75 13.06
N HIS A 53 -2.67 14.46 14.32
CA HIS A 53 -3.70 15.14 15.12
C HIS A 53 -3.52 16.66 15.19
N ASN A 54 -2.30 17.17 15.05
CA ASN A 54 -2.01 18.60 15.05
C ASN A 54 -2.25 19.29 13.69
N GLY A 55 -2.78 18.58 12.70
CA GLY A 55 -3.04 19.11 11.37
C GLY A 55 -1.82 19.24 10.47
N ARG A 56 -0.62 18.91 10.95
CA ARG A 56 0.59 18.97 10.15
C ARG A 56 0.68 17.77 9.22
N CYS A 57 1.16 17.99 8.02
CA CYS A 57 1.45 16.91 7.08
C CYS A 57 2.60 16.09 7.62
N SER A 58 2.37 14.81 7.89
CA SER A 58 3.39 13.92 8.43
C SER A 58 4.20 13.25 7.33
N ARG A 59 3.55 12.93 6.23
CA ARG A 59 4.18 12.31 5.05
C ARG A 59 3.23 12.38 3.85
N GLY A 60 3.82 12.34 2.66
CA GLY A 60 3.07 12.12 1.43
C GLY A 60 3.02 10.63 1.11
N LEU A 61 1.91 10.16 0.58
CA LEU A 61 1.75 8.80 0.09
C LEU A 61 1.29 8.86 -1.37
N ARG A 62 2.09 8.27 -2.26
CA ARG A 62 1.70 8.10 -3.65
C ARG A 62 0.92 6.80 -3.80
N ILE A 63 -0.22 6.87 -4.47
CA ILE A 63 -1.02 5.68 -4.75
C ILE A 63 -0.49 5.05 -6.05
N PRO A 64 -0.07 3.76 -6.04
CA PRO A 64 0.37 3.09 -7.26
C PRO A 64 -0.71 3.13 -8.34
N ALA A 65 -0.30 3.31 -9.59
CA ALA A 65 -1.22 3.55 -10.72
C ALA A 65 -2.31 2.47 -10.86
N GLU A 66 -1.93 1.21 -10.74
CA GLU A 66 -2.89 0.10 -10.87
C GLU A 66 -3.90 0.08 -9.72
N LEU A 67 -3.43 0.33 -8.49
CA LEU A 67 -4.32 0.41 -7.33
C LEU A 67 -5.25 1.62 -7.44
N ARG A 68 -4.76 2.74 -7.94
CA ARG A 68 -5.59 3.92 -8.20
C ARG A 68 -6.75 3.59 -9.14
N GLU A 69 -6.48 2.87 -10.22
CA GLU A 69 -7.52 2.44 -11.17
C GLU A 69 -8.57 1.54 -10.50
N GLU A 70 -8.13 0.58 -9.70
CA GLU A 70 -9.03 -0.29 -8.95
C GLU A 70 -9.88 0.49 -7.94
N LEU A 71 -9.28 1.43 -7.23
CA LEU A 71 -9.99 2.27 -6.27
C LEU A 71 -10.99 3.20 -6.97
N LEU A 72 -10.62 3.79 -8.10
CA LEU A 72 -11.54 4.63 -8.88
C LEU A 72 -12.75 3.84 -9.38
N ALA A 73 -12.53 2.61 -9.83
CA ALA A 73 -13.63 1.73 -10.26
C ALA A 73 -14.57 1.42 -9.08
N TYR A 74 -14.01 1.13 -7.92
CA TYR A 74 -14.78 0.89 -6.70
C TYR A 74 -15.59 2.13 -6.27
N ILE A 75 -14.96 3.30 -6.30
CA ILE A 75 -15.60 4.58 -5.97
C ILE A 75 -16.80 4.84 -6.88
N ARG A 76 -16.68 4.57 -8.17
CA ARG A 76 -17.79 4.71 -9.13
C ARG A 76 -18.93 3.74 -8.85
N ARG A 77 -18.61 2.48 -8.58
CA ARG A 77 -19.64 1.47 -8.28
C ARG A 77 -20.41 1.75 -7.01
N GLU A 78 -19.73 2.26 -6.00
CA GLU A 78 -20.33 2.59 -4.70
C GLU A 78 -20.91 4.01 -4.66
N ASN A 79 -20.84 4.75 -5.77
CA ASN A 79 -21.36 6.12 -5.88
C ASN A 79 -20.79 7.05 -4.81
N ILE A 80 -19.48 6.93 -4.54
CA ILE A 80 -18.80 7.80 -3.57
C ILE A 80 -18.40 9.08 -4.28
N SER A 81 -19.04 10.20 -3.94
CA SER A 81 -18.74 11.50 -4.52
C SER A 81 -17.59 12.22 -3.80
N GLU A 82 -17.52 12.06 -2.49
CA GLU A 82 -16.51 12.70 -1.65
C GLU A 82 -16.29 11.92 -0.36
N GLY A 83 -15.21 12.23 0.33
CA GLY A 83 -14.92 11.67 1.65
C GLY A 83 -14.25 10.29 1.61
N PRO A 84 -14.20 9.58 2.75
CA PRO A 84 -13.44 8.35 2.87
C PRO A 84 -13.94 7.26 1.92
N VAL A 85 -13.00 6.51 1.35
CA VAL A 85 -13.28 5.38 0.45
C VAL A 85 -13.85 4.21 1.24
N PHE A 86 -13.25 3.90 2.38
CA PHE A 86 -13.73 2.85 3.27
C PHE A 86 -14.65 3.48 4.33
N ARG A 87 -15.94 3.33 4.13
CA ARG A 87 -16.96 4.04 4.90
C ARG A 87 -18.09 3.12 5.38
N THR A 88 -18.77 3.58 6.42
CA THR A 88 -20.03 2.99 6.88
C THR A 88 -21.16 3.38 5.93
N ALA A 89 -22.34 2.76 6.11
CA ALA A 89 -23.55 3.12 5.36
C ALA A 89 -23.92 4.61 5.52
N ALA A 90 -23.58 5.22 6.67
CA ALA A 90 -23.83 6.64 6.94
C ALA A 90 -22.77 7.56 6.33
N GLY A 91 -21.73 7.03 5.68
CA GLY A 91 -20.67 7.82 5.06
C GLY A 91 -19.51 8.18 5.97
N ALA A 92 -19.49 7.69 7.21
CA ALA A 92 -18.38 7.88 8.15
C ALA A 92 -17.24 6.89 7.88
N PRO A 93 -15.99 7.21 8.23
CA PRO A 93 -14.88 6.25 8.10
C PRO A 93 -15.15 5.00 8.92
N ILE A 94 -14.72 3.83 8.44
CA ILE A 94 -14.87 2.59 9.21
C ILE A 94 -13.95 2.61 10.43
N ALA A 95 -14.43 2.00 11.52
CA ALA A 95 -13.64 1.86 12.73
C ALA A 95 -12.53 0.82 12.55
N ARG A 96 -11.44 0.98 13.31
CA ARG A 96 -10.32 0.03 13.31
C ARG A 96 -10.77 -1.40 13.59
N THR A 97 -11.66 -1.59 14.56
CA THR A 97 -12.20 -2.91 14.91
C THR A 97 -12.93 -3.56 13.75
N TYR A 98 -13.66 -2.77 12.99
CA TYR A 98 -14.37 -3.26 11.79
C TYR A 98 -13.39 -3.62 10.67
N ALA A 99 -12.35 -2.82 10.47
CA ALA A 99 -11.31 -3.14 9.49
C ALA A 99 -10.60 -4.45 9.83
N VAL A 100 -10.28 -4.67 11.09
CA VAL A 100 -9.70 -5.94 11.57
C VAL A 100 -10.65 -7.12 11.28
N LYS A 101 -11.93 -6.93 11.53
CA LYS A 101 -12.96 -7.96 11.25
C LYS A 101 -13.04 -8.29 9.75
N LEU A 102 -12.96 -7.27 8.89
CA LEU A 102 -12.94 -7.47 7.45
C LEU A 102 -11.72 -8.30 7.01
N LEU A 103 -10.55 -8.00 7.53
CA LEU A 103 -9.33 -8.75 7.21
C LEU A 103 -9.43 -10.21 7.67
N ARG A 104 -9.95 -10.45 8.86
CA ARG A 104 -10.16 -11.81 9.38
C ARG A 104 -11.18 -12.61 8.58
N SER A 105 -12.12 -11.95 7.93
CA SER A 105 -13.16 -12.62 7.17
C SER A 105 -12.64 -13.44 5.99
N VAL A 106 -11.43 -13.18 5.53
CA VAL A 106 -10.79 -13.92 4.42
C VAL A 106 -9.63 -14.81 4.87
N SER A 107 -9.24 -14.75 6.14
CA SER A 107 -8.08 -15.48 6.64
C SER A 107 -8.22 -17.00 6.52
N GLN A 108 -9.38 -17.53 6.84
CA GLN A 108 -9.65 -18.97 6.77
C GLN A 108 -9.54 -19.48 5.33
N GLU A 109 -10.20 -18.81 4.39
CA GLU A 109 -10.13 -19.18 2.97
C GLU A 109 -8.71 -19.06 2.42
N ALA A 110 -7.96 -18.08 2.89
CA ALA A 110 -6.57 -17.87 2.51
C ALA A 110 -5.60 -18.86 3.17
N ARG A 111 -6.04 -19.61 4.16
CA ARG A 111 -5.18 -20.47 5.00
C ARG A 111 -4.06 -19.67 5.65
N VAL A 112 -4.42 -18.51 6.16
CA VAL A 112 -3.53 -17.61 6.90
C VAL A 112 -4.07 -17.50 8.32
N GLU A 113 -3.19 -17.58 9.31
CA GLU A 113 -3.58 -17.44 10.71
C GLU A 113 -4.19 -16.06 10.95
N ALA A 114 -5.24 -15.99 11.76
CA ALA A 114 -5.94 -14.74 12.03
C ALA A 114 -5.02 -13.66 12.63
N GLU A 115 -4.04 -14.07 13.43
CA GLU A 115 -3.05 -13.16 14.01
C GLU A 115 -2.14 -12.49 12.95
N LYS A 116 -1.99 -13.13 11.79
CA LYS A 116 -1.21 -12.59 10.67
C LYS A 116 -2.04 -11.74 9.71
N ALA A 117 -3.35 -11.88 9.75
CA ALA A 117 -4.28 -11.08 8.93
C ALA A 117 -4.70 -9.82 9.69
N THR A 118 -3.75 -9.00 10.09
CA THR A 118 -3.96 -7.78 10.85
C THR A 118 -3.34 -6.58 10.15
N PRO A 119 -3.84 -5.35 10.41
CA PRO A 119 -3.23 -4.14 9.85
C PRO A 119 -1.75 -4.01 10.21
N ARG A 120 -1.38 -4.39 11.43
CA ARG A 120 0.01 -4.34 11.88
C ARG A 120 0.92 -5.26 11.08
N CYS A 121 0.48 -6.49 10.83
CA CYS A 121 1.26 -7.45 10.03
C CYS A 121 1.40 -6.98 8.59
N LEU A 122 0.35 -6.43 8.01
CA LEU A 122 0.40 -5.87 6.66
C LEU A 122 1.35 -4.67 6.58
N TRP A 123 1.33 -3.81 7.57
CA TRP A 123 2.27 -2.68 7.65
C TRP A 123 3.72 -3.16 7.77
N ASN A 124 3.99 -4.11 8.67
CA ASN A 124 5.33 -4.67 8.85
C ASN A 124 5.85 -5.31 7.56
N MET A 125 4.99 -6.03 6.86
CA MET A 125 5.33 -6.63 5.56
C MET A 125 5.65 -5.57 4.51
N TYR A 126 4.85 -4.51 4.44
CA TYR A 126 5.11 -3.39 3.53
C TYR A 126 6.48 -2.76 3.81
N CYS A 127 6.79 -2.46 5.07
CA CYS A 127 8.07 -1.88 5.46
C CYS A 127 9.24 -2.79 5.09
N ALA A 128 9.15 -4.09 5.39
CA ALA A 128 10.19 -5.05 5.08
C ALA A 128 10.41 -5.18 3.56
N THR A 129 9.34 -5.23 2.78
CA THR A 129 9.43 -5.29 1.32
C THR A 129 10.08 -4.03 0.76
N ARG A 130 9.67 -2.87 1.26
CA ARG A 130 10.25 -1.59 0.82
C ARG A 130 11.73 -1.51 1.14
N GLU A 131 12.13 -1.90 2.34
CA GLU A 131 13.55 -1.92 2.73
C GLU A 131 14.38 -2.84 1.83
N MET A 132 13.86 -4.01 1.52
CA MET A 132 14.52 -4.96 0.62
C MET A 132 14.71 -4.35 -0.78
N ILE A 133 13.68 -3.71 -1.32
CA ILE A 133 13.75 -3.07 -2.64
C ILE A 133 14.77 -1.92 -2.62
N LEU A 134 14.73 -1.06 -1.60
CA LEU A 134 15.66 0.06 -1.49
C LEU A 134 17.11 -0.42 -1.33
N SER A 135 17.35 -1.48 -0.59
CA SER A 135 18.67 -2.10 -0.45
C SER A 135 19.20 -2.62 -1.79
N ASN A 136 18.35 -3.30 -2.56
CA ASN A 136 18.72 -3.78 -3.89
C ASN A 136 19.01 -2.64 -4.87
N ILE A 137 18.24 -1.56 -4.82
CA ILE A 137 18.47 -0.36 -5.64
C ILE A 137 19.83 0.28 -5.27
N SER A 138 20.16 0.36 -3.98
CA SER A 138 21.43 0.89 -3.51
C SER A 138 22.62 0.08 -4.03
N ILE A 139 22.53 -1.25 -3.97
CA ILE A 139 23.58 -2.14 -4.48
C ILE A 139 23.75 -1.95 -5.99
N LEU A 140 22.65 -1.87 -6.74
CA LEU A 140 22.69 -1.65 -8.18
C LEU A 140 23.29 -0.29 -8.53
N ALA A 141 22.97 0.75 -7.76
CA ALA A 141 23.51 2.08 -7.93
C ALA A 141 25.03 2.10 -7.71
N ASP A 142 25.52 1.41 -6.66
CA ASP A 142 26.94 1.31 -6.37
C ASP A 142 27.69 0.58 -7.49
N GLN A 143 27.13 -0.52 -8.01
CA GLN A 143 27.71 -1.27 -9.13
C GLN A 143 27.78 -0.43 -10.40
N ALA A 144 26.72 0.32 -10.69
CA ALA A 144 26.69 1.22 -11.86
C ALA A 144 27.76 2.32 -11.74
N TYR A 145 27.92 2.88 -10.55
CA TYR A 145 28.92 3.90 -10.27
C TYR A 145 30.35 3.36 -10.45
N GLU A 146 30.61 2.17 -9.94
CA GLU A 146 31.91 1.48 -10.11
C GLU A 146 32.25 1.26 -11.60
N ARG A 147 31.27 0.84 -12.39
CA ARG A 147 31.46 0.68 -13.84
C ARG A 147 31.77 2.00 -14.53
N MET A 148 31.08 3.06 -14.13
CA MET A 148 31.32 4.40 -14.67
C MET A 148 32.74 4.87 -14.39
N LEU A 149 33.22 4.70 -13.14
CA LEU A 149 34.60 5.04 -12.78
C LEU A 149 35.64 4.25 -13.56
N ALA A 150 35.40 2.94 -13.73
CA ALA A 150 36.30 2.06 -14.49
C ALA A 150 36.39 2.53 -15.96
N GLU A 151 35.25 2.89 -16.54
CA GLU A 151 35.22 3.41 -17.92
C GLU A 151 35.91 4.73 -18.06
N GLU A 152 35.74 5.66 -17.12
CA GLU A 152 36.44 6.94 -17.10
C GLU A 152 37.95 6.75 -17.01
N GLN A 153 38.43 5.83 -16.17
CA GLN A 153 39.85 5.51 -16.07
C GLN A 153 40.40 4.98 -17.39
N ARG A 154 39.63 4.09 -18.03
CA ARG A 154 40.02 3.52 -19.32
C ARG A 154 40.11 4.60 -20.41
N ILE A 155 39.14 5.52 -20.49
CA ILE A 155 39.09 6.60 -21.46
C ILE A 155 40.23 7.58 -21.22
N ALA A 156 40.47 7.93 -19.96
CA ALA A 156 41.53 8.87 -19.58
C ALA A 156 42.94 8.27 -19.77
N GLY A 157 43.05 6.94 -20.00
CA GLY A 157 44.35 6.29 -20.16
C GLY A 157 45.18 6.22 -18.87
N TRP A 158 44.54 6.35 -17.73
CA TRP A 158 45.21 6.36 -16.42
C TRP A 158 45.38 4.96 -15.83
N ALA A 159 44.76 3.94 -16.39
CA ALA A 159 44.90 2.58 -15.92
C ALA A 159 46.30 2.04 -16.28
N GLY A 160 47.06 1.85 -15.25
CA GLY A 160 48.39 1.26 -15.39
C GLY A 160 48.40 -0.20 -15.68
#